data_92d30660aff47cf0d2488e7029598ec5
#
_entry.id   92d30660aff47cf0d2488e7029598ec5
#
_cell.length_a   1.000
_cell.length_b   1.000
_cell.length_c   1.000
_cell.angle_alpha   90.00
_cell.angle_beta   90.00
_cell.angle_gamma   90.00
#
_symmetry.space_group_name_H-M   'P 1'
#
loop_
_entity.id
_entity.type
_entity.pdbx_description
1 polymer ?
#
loop_
_entity_poly.entity_id
_entity_poly.type
_entity_poly.pdbx_seq_one_letter_code
_entity_poly.pdbx_strand_id
1 'polypeptide(L)'
;MTENSWYIVGVDPAPSKDTVICHGDGRFDRLPPGDLRAWFYALLEKHENVLIAWDAPLGFDSDDFYDRRIDKAVRQWISSLVEKGRLEDKAVNARQFATLPHWTISCHAVGYPFGSTPGRLKLTDRINNGHCLVEVHPAVALAAWWTDRRIERPLKRYKNNREEVEIIAGTLGFPGQAGTDDDHLDAYVAYKLAEMLLRDEARWVGSALFGGYVLPDCPGTDALEAFFEAEKRA
;
A
#
# COMPACT_ATOMS: atom_id res chain seq x y z
N MET A 1 4.07 11.46 -30.57
CA MET A 1 3.52 10.42 -29.70
C MET A 1 3.46 11.07 -28.32
N THR A 2 2.28 11.43 -27.84
CA THR A 2 2.10 11.93 -26.47
C THR A 2 2.44 10.77 -25.55
N GLU A 3 3.50 10.91 -24.72
CA GLU A 3 3.73 9.98 -23.63
C GLU A 3 2.42 9.83 -22.85
N ASN A 4 1.92 8.61 -22.74
CA ASN A 4 0.77 8.29 -21.90
C ASN A 4 1.12 8.62 -20.46
N SER A 5 0.86 9.87 -20.05
CA SER A 5 1.15 10.30 -18.67
C SER A 5 0.09 9.72 -17.75
N TRP A 6 0.52 8.92 -16.80
CA TRP A 6 -0.33 8.39 -15.73
C TRP A 6 -0.58 9.44 -14.66
N TYR A 7 -1.84 9.58 -14.24
CA TYR A 7 -2.17 10.30 -13.03
C TYR A 7 -2.11 9.35 -11.83
N ILE A 8 -1.22 9.63 -10.90
CA ILE A 8 -0.92 8.74 -9.77
C ILE A 8 -1.69 9.19 -8.54
N VAL A 9 -2.22 8.23 -7.79
CA VAL A 9 -2.96 8.43 -6.55
C VAL A 9 -2.54 7.39 -5.52
N GLY A 10 -2.10 7.83 -4.34
CA GLY A 10 -1.89 7.01 -3.16
C GLY A 10 -2.97 7.30 -2.11
N VAL A 11 -3.55 6.28 -1.52
CA VAL A 11 -4.71 6.41 -0.62
C VAL A 11 -4.48 5.64 0.67
N ASP A 12 -4.60 6.34 1.81
CA ASP A 12 -4.79 5.75 3.13
C ASP A 12 -6.28 5.84 3.50
N PRO A 13 -7.08 4.80 3.20
CA PRO A 13 -8.52 4.85 3.35
C PRO A 13 -8.94 4.70 4.82
N ALA A 14 -9.84 5.56 5.27
CA ALA A 14 -10.36 5.53 6.63
C ALA A 14 -11.88 5.41 6.65
N PRO A 15 -12.45 4.31 7.20
CA PRO A 15 -13.90 4.12 7.22
C PRO A 15 -14.66 5.00 8.20
N SER A 16 -13.97 5.56 9.20
CA SER A 16 -14.60 6.32 10.31
C SER A 16 -14.05 7.73 10.51
N LYS A 17 -13.09 8.14 9.69
CA LYS A 17 -12.50 9.49 9.67
C LYS A 17 -12.21 9.89 8.23
N ASP A 18 -11.66 11.08 8.02
CA ASP A 18 -11.23 11.48 6.68
C ASP A 18 -10.15 10.56 6.14
N THR A 19 -10.31 10.17 4.88
CA THR A 19 -9.29 9.49 4.09
C THR A 19 -8.24 10.49 3.62
N VAL A 20 -6.97 10.15 3.74
CA VAL A 20 -5.88 10.95 3.20
C VAL A 20 -5.51 10.42 1.82
N ILE A 21 -5.40 11.33 0.87
CA ILE A 21 -5.04 11.05 -0.52
C ILE A 21 -3.81 11.87 -0.89
N CYS A 22 -2.79 11.21 -1.44
CA CYS A 22 -1.67 11.85 -2.10
C CYS A 22 -1.81 11.66 -3.61
N HIS A 23 -1.78 12.74 -4.42
CA HIS A 23 -2.06 12.64 -5.84
C HIS A 23 -1.34 13.69 -6.71
N GLY A 24 -1.33 13.45 -8.03
CA GLY A 24 -0.73 14.34 -9.01
C GLY A 24 0.76 14.56 -8.74
N ASP A 25 1.15 15.75 -8.31
CA ASP A 25 2.54 16.12 -8.02
C ASP A 25 2.90 15.94 -6.53
N GLY A 26 2.28 15.00 -5.83
CA GLY A 26 2.49 14.77 -4.40
C GLY A 26 1.70 15.71 -3.49
N ARG A 27 0.56 16.23 -3.99
CA ARG A 27 -0.38 17.03 -3.20
C ARG A 27 -1.24 16.13 -2.32
N PHE A 28 -1.72 16.69 -1.21
CA PHE A 28 -2.57 15.96 -0.27
C PHE A 28 -3.95 16.58 -0.18
N ASP A 29 -4.96 15.70 -0.21
CA ASP A 29 -6.35 16.00 0.12
C ASP A 29 -6.80 15.14 1.30
N ARG A 30 -7.74 15.67 2.10
CA ARG A 30 -8.48 14.92 3.12
C ARG A 30 -9.94 14.90 2.73
N LEU A 31 -10.53 13.72 2.63
CA LEU A 31 -11.90 13.54 2.19
C LEU A 31 -12.71 12.73 3.18
N PRO A 32 -13.89 13.19 3.57
CA PRO A 32 -14.86 12.37 4.31
C PRO A 32 -15.18 11.07 3.54
N PRO A 33 -15.46 9.94 4.21
CA PRO A 33 -15.77 8.69 3.53
C PRO A 33 -16.89 8.78 2.49
N GLY A 34 -17.88 9.64 2.71
CA GLY A 34 -19.00 9.85 1.78
C GLY A 34 -18.63 10.52 0.46
N ASP A 35 -17.53 11.26 0.42
CA ASP A 35 -17.09 12.04 -0.75
C ASP A 35 -16.12 11.27 -1.65
N LEU A 36 -15.51 10.20 -1.16
CA LEU A 36 -14.48 9.43 -1.88
C LEU A 36 -14.94 8.98 -3.26
N ARG A 37 -16.15 8.45 -3.34
CA ARG A 37 -16.69 7.93 -4.61
C ARG A 37 -16.86 9.01 -5.65
N ALA A 38 -17.44 10.15 -5.27
CA ALA A 38 -17.62 11.28 -6.16
C ALA A 38 -16.29 11.85 -6.62
N TRP A 39 -15.32 11.93 -5.71
CA TRP A 39 -13.96 12.39 -6.03
C TRP A 39 -13.29 11.45 -7.05
N PHE A 40 -13.35 10.14 -6.86
CA PHE A 40 -12.78 9.18 -7.83
C PHE A 40 -13.48 9.24 -9.19
N TYR A 41 -14.80 9.37 -9.25
CA TYR A 41 -15.51 9.52 -10.51
C TYR A 41 -15.02 10.76 -11.28
N ALA A 42 -14.96 11.90 -10.62
CA ALA A 42 -14.48 13.14 -11.25
C ALA A 42 -13.02 13.01 -11.75
N LEU A 43 -12.17 12.28 -10.99
CA LEU A 43 -10.80 12.01 -11.38
C LEU A 43 -10.71 11.14 -12.63
N LEU A 44 -11.48 10.05 -12.68
CA LEU A 44 -11.48 9.10 -13.80
C LEU A 44 -12.07 9.71 -15.09
N GLU A 45 -13.03 10.63 -14.96
CA GLU A 45 -13.55 11.38 -16.10
C GLU A 45 -12.52 12.38 -16.66
N LYS A 46 -11.65 12.91 -15.79
CA LYS A 46 -10.67 13.94 -16.16
C LYS A 46 -9.40 13.37 -16.78
N HIS A 47 -8.98 12.16 -16.39
CA HIS A 47 -7.70 11.57 -16.78
C HIS A 47 -7.90 10.24 -17.48
N GLU A 48 -7.25 10.05 -18.63
CA GLU A 48 -7.33 8.82 -19.43
C GLU A 48 -6.67 7.63 -18.72
N ASN A 49 -5.54 7.86 -18.06
CA ASN A 49 -4.79 6.83 -17.33
C ASN A 49 -4.64 7.25 -15.88
N VAL A 50 -5.19 6.47 -14.96
CA VAL A 50 -5.11 6.70 -13.52
C VAL A 50 -4.61 5.43 -12.83
N LEU A 51 -3.53 5.54 -12.05
CA LEU A 51 -3.05 4.48 -11.19
C LEU A 51 -3.32 4.84 -9.73
N ILE A 52 -4.14 4.04 -9.07
CA ILE A 52 -4.51 4.20 -7.66
C ILE A 52 -3.84 3.10 -6.85
N ALA A 53 -2.98 3.48 -5.90
CA ALA A 53 -2.44 2.60 -4.87
C ALA A 53 -3.25 2.76 -3.59
N TRP A 54 -3.85 1.66 -3.12
CA TRP A 54 -4.85 1.62 -2.08
C TRP A 54 -4.35 0.82 -0.87
N ASP A 55 -4.25 1.47 0.30
CA ASP A 55 -3.81 0.83 1.55
C ASP A 55 -4.97 0.16 2.28
N ALA A 56 -5.60 -0.79 1.64
CA ALA A 56 -6.55 -1.72 2.27
C ALA A 56 -6.71 -2.96 1.40
N PRO A 57 -7.20 -4.07 1.97
CA PRO A 57 -7.42 -5.28 1.21
C PRO A 57 -8.34 -5.08 0.01
N LEU A 58 -7.88 -5.48 -1.16
CA LEU A 58 -8.63 -5.52 -2.42
C LEU A 58 -8.89 -6.95 -2.88
N GLY A 59 -8.16 -7.91 -2.33
CA GLY A 59 -8.30 -9.33 -2.57
C GLY A 59 -8.44 -10.12 -1.28
N PHE A 60 -8.93 -11.34 -1.37
CA PHE A 60 -9.09 -12.26 -0.23
C PHE A 60 -8.45 -13.61 -0.55
N ASP A 61 -8.06 -14.34 0.50
CA ASP A 61 -7.66 -15.73 0.38
C ASP A 61 -8.93 -16.61 0.32
N SER A 62 -8.97 -17.55 -0.59
CA SER A 62 -10.11 -18.47 -0.74
C SER A 62 -10.33 -19.36 0.47
N ASP A 63 -9.26 -19.65 1.21
CA ASP A 63 -9.29 -20.57 2.34
C ASP A 63 -9.47 -19.85 3.67
N ASP A 64 -9.03 -18.58 3.76
CA ASP A 64 -9.15 -17.76 4.97
C ASP A 64 -9.35 -16.27 4.61
N PHE A 65 -10.60 -15.83 4.66
CA PHE A 65 -10.99 -14.47 4.30
C PHE A 65 -10.30 -13.39 5.15
N TYR A 66 -10.05 -13.67 6.43
CA TYR A 66 -9.52 -12.68 7.40
C TYR A 66 -8.02 -12.81 7.66
N ASP A 67 -7.40 -13.88 7.24
CA ASP A 67 -5.98 -14.14 7.48
C ASP A 67 -5.32 -14.75 6.23
N ARG A 68 -5.17 -13.92 5.22
CA ARG A 68 -4.63 -14.31 3.92
C ARG A 68 -3.20 -14.84 4.05
N ARG A 69 -2.81 -15.76 3.17
CA ARG A 69 -1.44 -16.31 3.15
C ARG A 69 -0.38 -15.23 3.01
N ILE A 70 -0.65 -14.17 2.25
CA ILE A 70 0.29 -13.05 2.15
C ILE A 70 0.45 -12.35 3.51
N ASP A 71 -0.63 -12.19 4.28
CA ASP A 71 -0.56 -11.55 5.61
C ASP A 71 0.18 -12.46 6.62
N LYS A 72 0.03 -13.78 6.51
CA LYS A 72 0.81 -14.76 7.30
C LYS A 72 2.30 -14.67 6.99
N ALA A 73 2.66 -14.62 5.71
CA ALA A 73 4.05 -14.45 5.26
C ALA A 73 4.65 -13.13 5.76
N VAL A 74 3.90 -12.03 5.68
CA VAL A 74 4.32 -10.72 6.23
C VAL A 74 4.60 -10.84 7.73
N ARG A 75 3.74 -11.48 8.52
CA ARG A 75 3.97 -11.64 9.97
C ARG A 75 5.26 -12.40 10.26
N GLN A 76 5.52 -13.50 9.55
CA GLN A 76 6.74 -14.29 9.74
C GLN A 76 7.99 -13.49 9.36
N TRP A 77 7.93 -12.79 8.22
CA TRP A 77 9.02 -11.93 7.79
C TRP A 77 9.29 -10.80 8.79
N ILE A 78 8.26 -10.08 9.26
CA ILE A 78 8.38 -9.02 10.28
C ILE A 78 8.97 -9.58 11.58
N SER A 79 8.49 -10.76 12.04
CA SER A 79 9.07 -11.40 13.23
C SER A 79 10.57 -11.67 13.06
N SER A 80 10.99 -12.14 11.89
CA SER A 80 12.41 -12.36 11.61
C SER A 80 13.25 -11.07 11.62
N LEU A 81 12.65 -9.93 11.24
CA LEU A 81 13.31 -8.62 11.28
C LEU A 81 13.41 -8.08 12.72
N VAL A 82 12.41 -8.33 13.55
CA VAL A 82 12.44 -8.00 14.99
C VAL A 82 13.53 -8.80 15.69
N GLU A 83 13.60 -10.11 15.46
CA GLU A 83 14.65 -10.99 16.01
C GLU A 83 16.06 -10.54 15.60
N LYS A 84 16.22 -9.99 14.40
CA LYS A 84 17.48 -9.42 13.90
C LYS A 84 17.77 -8.00 14.38
N GLY A 85 16.90 -7.42 15.22
CA GLY A 85 17.01 -6.04 15.70
C GLY A 85 16.84 -4.96 14.63
N ARG A 86 16.23 -5.29 13.50
CA ARG A 86 15.99 -4.33 12.39
C ARG A 86 14.72 -3.53 12.60
N LEU A 87 13.75 -4.11 13.29
CA LEU A 87 12.50 -3.49 13.69
C LEU A 87 12.29 -3.63 15.19
N GLU A 88 11.63 -2.67 15.82
CA GLU A 88 11.08 -2.85 17.17
C GLU A 88 9.82 -3.73 17.11
N ASP A 89 9.48 -4.40 18.23
CA ASP A 89 8.23 -5.12 18.35
C ASP A 89 7.03 -4.18 18.06
N LYS A 90 6.07 -4.65 17.26
CA LYS A 90 4.90 -3.87 16.81
C LYS A 90 5.21 -2.60 15.98
N ALA A 91 6.43 -2.45 15.47
CA ALA A 91 6.78 -1.37 14.56
C ALA A 91 5.88 -1.38 13.31
N VAL A 92 5.61 -2.56 12.78
CA VAL A 92 4.71 -2.80 11.66
C VAL A 92 3.52 -3.63 12.14
N ASN A 93 2.32 -3.16 11.86
CA ASN A 93 1.15 -4.01 12.01
C ASN A 93 1.08 -4.94 10.78
N ALA A 94 1.45 -6.19 11.01
CA ALA A 94 1.52 -7.21 9.96
C ALA A 94 0.15 -7.78 9.54
N ARG A 95 -0.93 -7.28 10.09
CA ARG A 95 -2.27 -7.52 9.56
C ARG A 95 -2.70 -6.28 8.82
N GLN A 96 -2.78 -6.36 7.51
CA GLN A 96 -3.62 -5.45 6.79
C GLN A 96 -5.04 -5.87 7.14
N PHE A 97 -5.77 -4.98 7.81
CA PHE A 97 -7.05 -5.34 8.39
C PHE A 97 -8.08 -5.66 7.32
N ALA A 98 -8.26 -6.94 7.05
CA ALA A 98 -9.47 -7.44 6.40
C ALA A 98 -10.66 -7.34 7.38
N THR A 99 -10.86 -6.18 8.02
CA THR A 99 -12.05 -5.94 8.82
C THR A 99 -13.21 -5.52 7.92
N LEU A 100 -14.44 -5.83 8.33
CA LEU A 100 -15.64 -5.41 7.61
C LEU A 100 -15.65 -3.92 7.25
N PRO A 101 -15.25 -2.96 8.12
CA PRO A 101 -15.18 -1.56 7.75
C PRO A 101 -14.24 -1.26 6.59
N HIS A 102 -13.06 -1.87 6.53
CA HIS A 102 -12.11 -1.67 5.44
C HIS A 102 -12.61 -2.28 4.13
N TRP A 103 -13.18 -3.47 4.17
CA TRP A 103 -13.85 -4.06 3.01
C TRP A 103 -15.00 -3.20 2.53
N THR A 104 -15.82 -2.68 3.44
CA THR A 104 -16.96 -1.82 3.11
C THR A 104 -16.50 -0.55 2.40
N ILE A 105 -15.47 0.13 2.91
CA ILE A 105 -14.97 1.36 2.26
C ILE A 105 -14.34 1.06 0.90
N SER A 106 -13.58 -0.04 0.77
CA SER A 106 -13.01 -0.46 -0.50
C SER A 106 -14.12 -0.77 -1.53
N CYS A 107 -15.14 -1.53 -1.15
CA CYS A 107 -16.28 -1.81 -2.01
C CYS A 107 -17.03 -0.54 -2.41
N HIS A 108 -17.26 0.35 -1.46
CA HIS A 108 -18.04 1.57 -1.70
C HIS A 108 -17.27 2.59 -2.54
N ALA A 109 -15.99 2.79 -2.26
CA ALA A 109 -15.19 3.80 -2.92
C ALA A 109 -14.66 3.36 -4.30
N VAL A 110 -14.21 2.11 -4.44
CA VAL A 110 -13.47 1.67 -5.63
C VAL A 110 -14.09 0.49 -6.38
N GLY A 111 -14.97 -0.28 -5.76
CA GLY A 111 -15.54 -1.48 -6.42
C GLY A 111 -16.37 -1.17 -7.64
N TYR A 112 -17.07 -0.05 -7.65
CA TYR A 112 -18.00 0.30 -8.72
C TYR A 112 -17.37 1.04 -9.91
N PRO A 113 -16.57 2.11 -9.73
CA PRO A 113 -15.95 2.81 -10.84
C PRO A 113 -15.06 1.93 -11.72
N PHE A 114 -14.50 0.88 -11.14
CA PHE A 114 -13.60 -0.03 -11.83
C PHE A 114 -14.30 -1.29 -12.37
N GLY A 115 -15.61 -1.39 -12.22
CA GLY A 115 -16.41 -2.52 -12.71
C GLY A 115 -16.02 -3.87 -12.10
N SER A 116 -15.24 -3.86 -11.01
CA SER A 116 -14.75 -5.04 -10.33
C SER A 116 -15.23 -5.09 -8.89
N THR A 117 -15.68 -6.24 -8.44
CA THR A 117 -15.77 -6.52 -7.01
C THR A 117 -14.35 -6.63 -6.43
N PRO A 118 -14.11 -6.22 -5.17
CA PRO A 118 -12.88 -6.54 -4.46
C PRO A 118 -12.58 -8.03 -4.62
N GLY A 119 -11.36 -8.40 -5.00
CA GLY A 119 -11.00 -9.79 -5.30
C GLY A 119 -11.03 -10.15 -6.79
N ARG A 120 -11.56 -9.30 -7.68
CA ARG A 120 -11.45 -9.46 -9.13
C ARG A 120 -10.52 -8.47 -9.80
N LEU A 121 -9.87 -7.62 -9.03
CA LEU A 121 -8.80 -6.79 -9.56
C LEU A 121 -7.72 -7.74 -10.08
N LYS A 122 -7.59 -7.77 -11.38
CA LYS A 122 -6.44 -8.41 -12.01
C LYS A 122 -5.23 -7.59 -11.59
N LEU A 123 -4.62 -8.05 -10.52
CA LEU A 123 -3.25 -7.72 -10.24
C LEU A 123 -2.47 -8.37 -11.37
N THR A 124 -2.26 -7.62 -12.42
CA THR A 124 -1.45 -8.10 -13.54
C THR A 124 -0.04 -7.66 -13.27
N ASP A 125 0.92 -8.51 -13.58
CA ASP A 125 2.36 -8.18 -13.57
C ASP A 125 2.69 -6.99 -14.49
N ARG A 126 1.67 -6.49 -15.20
CA ARG A 126 1.79 -5.37 -16.14
C ARG A 126 0.61 -4.44 -15.99
N ILE A 127 0.92 -3.17 -15.86
CA ILE A 127 -0.06 -2.09 -15.91
C ILE A 127 -0.52 -1.96 -17.36
N ASN A 128 -1.81 -2.19 -17.59
CA ASN A 128 -2.43 -1.96 -18.90
C ASN A 128 -2.79 -0.47 -19.04
N ASN A 129 -2.93 -0.01 -20.28
CA ASN A 129 -3.45 1.33 -20.55
C ASN A 129 -4.86 1.50 -19.96
N GLY A 130 -5.12 2.68 -19.36
CA GLY A 130 -6.39 3.02 -18.73
C GLY A 130 -6.30 3.10 -17.21
N HIS A 131 -7.43 2.90 -16.51
CA HIS A 131 -7.47 2.99 -15.06
C HIS A 131 -7.01 1.69 -14.41
N CYS A 132 -6.14 1.80 -13.41
CA CYS A 132 -5.60 0.68 -12.65
C CYS A 132 -5.70 0.95 -11.15
N LEU A 133 -6.03 -0.08 -10.38
CA LEU A 133 -6.08 -0.06 -8.93
C LEU A 133 -5.20 -1.19 -8.40
N VAL A 134 -4.30 -0.87 -7.49
CA VAL A 134 -3.38 -1.84 -6.87
C VAL A 134 -3.46 -1.76 -5.35
N GLU A 135 -3.35 -2.92 -4.71
CA GLU A 135 -3.24 -3.00 -3.26
C GLU A 135 -1.79 -2.75 -2.84
N VAL A 136 -1.60 -1.94 -1.82
CA VAL A 136 -0.31 -1.66 -1.19
C VAL A 136 -0.38 -1.88 0.31
N HIS A 137 0.78 -2.00 0.95
CA HIS A 137 0.90 -2.02 2.40
C HIS A 137 2.07 -1.12 2.83
N PRO A 138 1.82 0.18 3.07
CA PRO A 138 2.85 1.17 3.38
C PRO A 138 3.81 0.76 4.47
N ALA A 139 3.31 0.24 5.59
CA ALA A 139 4.15 -0.20 6.70
C ALA A 139 5.12 -1.33 6.31
N VAL A 140 4.70 -2.26 5.44
CA VAL A 140 5.56 -3.33 4.90
C VAL A 140 6.61 -2.76 3.95
N ALA A 141 6.22 -1.82 3.08
CA ALA A 141 7.15 -1.14 2.18
C ALA A 141 8.20 -0.34 2.96
N LEU A 142 7.80 0.36 4.03
CA LEU A 142 8.73 1.06 4.92
C LEU A 142 9.74 0.09 5.56
N ALA A 143 9.30 -1.07 6.03
CA ALA A 143 10.18 -2.09 6.59
C ALA A 143 11.16 -2.64 5.53
N ALA A 144 10.71 -2.84 4.29
CA ALA A 144 11.56 -3.27 3.19
C ALA A 144 12.65 -2.24 2.89
N TRP A 145 12.29 -0.97 2.68
CA TRP A 145 13.26 0.11 2.47
C TRP A 145 14.23 0.31 3.63
N TRP A 146 13.72 0.21 4.89
CA TRP A 146 14.53 0.37 6.09
C TRP A 146 15.62 -0.68 6.18
N THR A 147 15.25 -1.90 5.83
CA THR A 147 16.16 -3.04 5.85
C THR A 147 17.17 -2.96 4.70
N ASP A 148 16.73 -2.62 3.50
CA ASP A 148 17.55 -2.51 2.31
C ASP A 148 18.61 -1.39 2.44
N ARG A 149 18.19 -0.21 2.88
CA ARG A 149 19.11 0.93 3.08
C ARG A 149 20.06 0.77 4.27
N ARG A 150 19.99 -0.34 4.99
CA ARG A 150 20.85 -0.65 6.14
C ARG A 150 20.88 0.45 7.19
N ILE A 151 19.73 1.08 7.42
CA ILE A 151 19.59 2.13 8.43
C ILE A 151 19.94 1.51 9.78
N GLU A 152 20.88 2.11 10.53
CA GLU A 152 21.45 1.52 11.72
C GLU A 152 20.45 1.36 12.87
N ARG A 153 19.56 2.37 13.05
CA ARG A 153 18.53 2.26 14.09
C ARG A 153 17.38 1.35 13.62
N PRO A 154 16.72 0.61 14.54
CA PRO A 154 15.52 -0.15 14.19
C PRO A 154 14.38 0.77 13.79
N LEU A 155 13.55 0.32 12.85
CA LEU A 155 12.28 0.99 12.54
C LEU A 155 11.36 0.85 13.76
N LYS A 156 10.81 1.96 14.22
CA LYS A 156 9.89 2.03 15.35
C LYS A 156 8.44 2.14 14.92
N ARG A 157 7.54 1.92 15.88
CA ARG A 157 6.12 2.16 15.65
C ARG A 157 5.87 3.65 15.40
N TYR A 158 5.38 3.99 14.23
CA TYR A 158 5.07 5.36 13.81
C TYR A 158 3.57 5.71 13.93
N LYS A 159 2.68 4.72 13.97
CA LYS A 159 1.24 4.96 14.11
C LYS A 159 0.94 5.72 15.42
N ASN A 160 0.29 6.90 15.28
CA ASN A 160 0.04 7.87 16.35
C ASN A 160 1.33 8.40 17.04
N ASN A 161 2.45 8.41 16.34
CA ASN A 161 3.73 8.93 16.84
C ASN A 161 4.35 9.88 15.82
N ARG A 162 4.03 11.17 15.95
CA ARG A 162 4.45 12.21 15.01
C ARG A 162 5.98 12.32 14.91
N GLU A 163 6.70 12.23 16.02
CA GLU A 163 8.17 12.31 16.02
C GLU A 163 8.76 11.19 15.15
N GLU A 164 8.25 9.98 15.28
CA GLU A 164 8.72 8.85 14.47
C GLU A 164 8.35 9.00 12.98
N VAL A 165 7.18 9.56 12.69
CA VAL A 165 6.77 9.88 11.31
C VAL A 165 7.73 10.89 10.67
N GLU A 166 8.07 11.99 11.39
CA GLU A 166 9.04 12.99 10.93
C GLU A 166 10.44 12.37 10.70
N ILE A 167 10.88 11.50 11.60
CA ILE A 167 12.16 10.80 11.45
C ILE A 167 12.16 9.88 10.23
N ILE A 168 11.10 9.10 10.02
CA ILE A 168 10.98 8.20 8.87
C ILE A 168 10.98 8.99 7.56
N ALA A 169 10.14 10.03 7.47
CA ALA A 169 10.07 10.87 6.29
C ALA A 169 11.42 11.52 5.98
N GLY A 170 12.09 12.10 6.98
CA GLY A 170 13.42 12.70 6.82
C GLY A 170 14.50 11.69 6.41
N THR A 171 14.52 10.50 7.05
CA THR A 171 15.51 9.45 6.75
C THR A 171 15.36 8.89 5.34
N LEU A 172 14.12 8.77 4.84
CA LEU A 172 13.84 8.27 3.50
C LEU A 172 13.86 9.35 2.43
N GLY A 173 14.00 10.62 2.82
CA GLY A 173 14.05 11.77 1.89
C GLY A 173 12.67 12.10 1.31
N PHE A 174 11.61 11.86 2.05
CA PHE A 174 10.24 12.19 1.66
C PHE A 174 9.95 13.69 1.86
N PRO A 175 8.98 14.28 1.14
CA PRO A 175 8.61 15.68 1.31
C PRO A 175 8.05 15.93 2.73
N GLY A 176 8.26 17.16 3.24
CA GLY A 176 7.85 17.52 4.60
C GLY A 176 6.35 17.28 4.90
N GLN A 177 5.49 17.39 3.89
CA GLN A 177 4.06 17.09 4.05
C GLN A 177 3.79 15.62 4.40
N ALA A 178 4.58 14.68 3.87
CA ALA A 178 4.49 13.26 4.24
C ALA A 178 4.87 13.01 5.70
N GLY A 179 5.63 13.91 6.32
CA GLY A 179 6.00 13.88 7.74
C GLY A 179 4.97 14.48 8.70
N THR A 180 3.79 14.90 8.23
CA THR A 180 2.78 15.59 9.06
C THR A 180 2.16 14.67 10.11
N ASP A 181 1.71 13.50 9.69
CA ASP A 181 1.14 12.43 10.53
C ASP A 181 1.24 11.08 9.81
N ASP A 182 0.83 10.00 10.47
CA ASP A 182 0.90 8.65 9.91
C ASP A 182 -0.02 8.44 8.71
N ASP A 183 -1.16 9.10 8.65
CA ASP A 183 -2.08 9.00 7.50
C ASP A 183 -1.44 9.66 6.24
N HIS A 184 -0.75 10.81 6.39
CA HIS A 184 -0.02 11.44 5.30
C HIS A 184 1.18 10.60 4.85
N LEU A 185 1.90 10.00 5.82
CA LEU A 185 3.03 9.11 5.51
C LEU A 185 2.56 7.92 4.68
N ASP A 186 1.47 7.24 5.10
CA ASP A 186 0.97 6.06 4.41
C ASP A 186 0.40 6.40 3.03
N ALA A 187 -0.36 7.48 2.90
CA ALA A 187 -0.84 7.95 1.59
C ALA A 187 0.32 8.30 0.64
N TYR A 188 1.40 8.92 1.16
CA TYR A 188 2.59 9.21 0.36
C TYR A 188 3.36 7.95 -0.04
N VAL A 189 3.53 7.01 0.88
CA VAL A 189 4.18 5.72 0.58
C VAL A 189 3.39 4.96 -0.49
N ALA A 190 2.06 4.94 -0.39
CA ALA A 190 1.20 4.37 -1.41
C ALA A 190 1.41 5.06 -2.77
N TYR A 191 1.39 6.39 -2.81
CA TYR A 191 1.69 7.18 -4.01
C TYR A 191 3.07 6.84 -4.60
N LYS A 192 4.10 6.75 -3.74
CA LYS A 192 5.47 6.45 -4.16
C LYS A 192 5.59 5.03 -4.74
N LEU A 193 4.89 4.06 -4.17
CA LEU A 193 4.85 2.69 -4.70
C LEU A 193 4.20 2.63 -6.09
N ALA A 194 3.14 3.39 -6.32
CA ALA A 194 2.52 3.52 -7.64
C ALA A 194 3.47 4.17 -8.66
N GLU A 195 4.18 5.23 -8.25
CA GLU A 195 5.20 5.87 -9.07
C GLU A 195 6.34 4.90 -9.44
N MET A 196 6.83 4.13 -8.46
CA MET A 196 7.87 3.11 -8.65
C MET A 196 7.39 1.97 -9.54
N LEU A 197 6.13 1.56 -9.42
CA LEU A 197 5.56 0.50 -10.25
C LEU A 197 5.55 0.90 -11.74
N LEU A 198 5.28 2.17 -12.06
CA LEU A 198 5.36 2.69 -13.43
C LEU A 198 6.79 2.74 -13.99
N ARG A 199 7.80 2.68 -13.12
CA ARG A 199 9.22 2.70 -13.49
C ARG A 199 9.90 1.34 -13.39
N ASP A 200 9.14 0.26 -13.18
CA ASP A 200 9.68 -1.08 -12.91
C ASP A 200 10.62 -1.13 -11.67
N GLU A 201 10.43 -0.22 -10.71
CA GLU A 201 11.17 -0.15 -9.43
C GLU A 201 10.37 -0.75 -8.26
N ALA A 202 9.13 -1.14 -8.50
CA ALA A 202 8.27 -1.87 -7.58
C ALA A 202 7.59 -3.01 -8.31
N ARG A 203 7.23 -4.05 -7.56
CA ARG A 203 6.56 -5.22 -8.12
C ARG A 203 5.45 -5.71 -7.20
N TRP A 204 4.56 -6.50 -7.75
CA TRP A 204 3.54 -7.15 -6.97
C TRP A 204 4.04 -8.48 -6.39
N VAL A 205 3.89 -8.65 -5.09
CA VAL A 205 4.21 -9.86 -4.34
C VAL A 205 2.91 -10.46 -3.83
N GLY A 206 2.61 -11.68 -4.24
CA GLY A 206 1.37 -12.34 -3.88
C GLY A 206 0.81 -13.23 -4.98
N SER A 207 -0.48 -13.53 -4.89
CA SER A 207 -1.22 -14.23 -5.94
C SER A 207 -2.67 -13.79 -5.98
N ALA A 208 -3.33 -14.00 -7.13
CA ALA A 208 -4.76 -13.69 -7.29
C ALA A 208 -5.66 -14.51 -6.35
N LEU A 209 -5.15 -15.63 -5.81
CA LEU A 209 -5.89 -16.52 -4.90
C LEU A 209 -5.66 -16.21 -3.42
N PHE A 210 -4.52 -15.62 -3.06
CA PHE A 210 -4.05 -15.50 -1.68
C PHE A 210 -3.80 -14.06 -1.23
N GLY A 211 -4.20 -13.10 -2.07
CA GLY A 211 -3.91 -11.68 -1.88
C GLY A 211 -2.47 -11.31 -2.22
N GLY A 212 -2.16 -10.03 -2.20
CA GLY A 212 -0.83 -9.53 -2.49
C GLY A 212 -0.75 -8.02 -2.40
N TYR A 213 0.48 -7.51 -2.46
CA TYR A 213 0.80 -6.09 -2.37
C TYR A 213 1.78 -5.68 -3.44
N VAL A 214 1.68 -4.43 -3.89
CA VAL A 214 2.78 -3.77 -4.59
C VAL A 214 3.79 -3.31 -3.55
N LEU A 215 5.03 -3.73 -3.70
CA LEU A 215 6.15 -3.45 -2.81
C LEU A 215 7.37 -2.99 -3.61
N PRO A 216 8.33 -2.27 -2.99
CA PRO A 216 9.55 -1.87 -3.68
C PRO A 216 10.33 -3.10 -4.16
N ASP A 217 10.95 -3.02 -5.33
CA ASP A 217 11.82 -4.09 -5.84
C ASP A 217 13.19 -4.00 -5.17
N CYS A 218 13.37 -4.74 -4.07
CA CYS A 218 14.56 -4.70 -3.24
C CYS A 218 14.75 -6.02 -2.47
N PRO A 219 15.97 -6.30 -1.95
CA PRO A 219 16.28 -7.51 -1.18
C PRO A 219 15.35 -7.79 0.01
N GLY A 220 14.79 -6.75 0.64
CA GLY A 220 13.79 -6.90 1.70
C GLY A 220 12.51 -7.57 1.19
N THR A 221 12.08 -7.19 0.00
CA THR A 221 10.92 -7.77 -0.69
C THR A 221 11.20 -9.20 -1.16
N ASP A 222 12.41 -9.49 -1.66
CA ASP A 222 12.81 -10.87 -2.02
C ASP A 222 12.73 -11.81 -0.81
N ALA A 223 13.17 -11.31 0.35
CA ALA A 223 13.08 -12.08 1.59
C ALA A 223 11.61 -12.36 1.98
N LEU A 224 10.71 -11.38 1.87
CA LEU A 224 9.28 -11.59 2.11
C LEU A 224 8.67 -12.60 1.13
N GLU A 225 9.02 -12.50 -0.15
CA GLU A 225 8.51 -13.43 -1.17
C GLU A 225 8.89 -14.88 -0.87
N ALA A 226 10.08 -15.11 -0.32
CA ALA A 226 10.48 -16.44 0.13
C ALA A 226 9.56 -17.01 1.24
N PHE A 227 9.14 -16.17 2.19
CA PHE A 227 8.13 -16.56 3.19
C PHE A 227 6.77 -16.86 2.55
N PHE A 228 6.35 -16.04 1.58
CA PHE A 228 5.09 -16.25 0.89
C PHE A 228 5.09 -17.56 0.07
N GLU A 229 6.18 -17.87 -0.61
CA GLU A 229 6.31 -19.14 -1.32
C GLU A 229 6.29 -20.36 -0.38
N ALA A 230 6.76 -20.21 0.86
CA ALA A 230 6.64 -21.24 1.87
C ALA A 230 5.18 -21.44 2.33
N GLU A 231 4.46 -20.34 2.58
CA GLU A 231 3.04 -20.35 2.97
C GLU A 231 2.12 -20.93 1.87
N LYS A 232 2.47 -20.75 0.60
CA LYS A 232 1.71 -21.36 -0.52
C LYS A 232 1.75 -22.88 -0.54
N ARG A 233 2.78 -23.48 0.07
CA ARG A 233 3.02 -24.94 0.10
C ARG A 233 2.46 -25.60 1.35
N ALA A 234 2.14 -24.83 2.36
CA ALA A 234 1.56 -25.29 3.63
C ALA A 234 0.05 -25.48 3.54
#